data_f9e303eae618cb8a88afcedc99842c09
#
_entry.id   f9e303eae618cb8a88afcedc99842c09
#
_cell.length_a   1.000
_cell.length_b   1.000
_cell.length_c   1.000
_cell.angle_alpha   90.00
_cell.angle_beta   90.00
_cell.angle_gamma   90.00
#
_symmetry.space_group_name_H-M   'P 1'
#
loop_
_entity.id
_entity.type
_entity.pdbx_description
1 polymer ?
#
loop_
_entity_poly.entity_id
_entity_poly.type
_entity_poly.pdbx_seq_one_letter_code
_entity_poly.pdbx_strand_id
1 'polypeptide(L)'
;MTSYAPTDLRRFCCTFVVIFLLLAGVTTLIVWLIYRPHRPHFTVIGAAVYDLNTTSPPVISTTMQFTVVTRNPNKRVSISYDHLSAYVSYRNQQITPPAVLPPLFHERKTTVALSPIIGGAMVPVSLEVANGLVMDEAYGVVGLRLVLTGRLRWKAGALRSGHYGVYVKCDMLVGLKKGFVGEVPLLGSPDCSVDI
;
A
#
# COMPACT_ATOMS: atom_id res chain seq x y z
N MET A 1 17.70 -50.48 -49.52
CA MET A 1 17.98 -49.06 -49.22
C MET A 1 16.69 -48.30 -49.36
N THR A 2 15.98 -48.10 -48.26
CA THR A 2 14.69 -47.36 -48.24
C THR A 2 14.98 -45.88 -48.31
N SER A 3 14.72 -45.28 -49.49
CA SER A 3 14.78 -43.83 -49.70
C SER A 3 13.65 -43.20 -48.92
N TYR A 4 13.94 -42.61 -47.75
CA TYR A 4 13.01 -41.74 -47.03
C TYR A 4 12.75 -40.49 -47.88
N ALA A 5 11.53 -40.30 -48.31
CA ALA A 5 11.12 -39.14 -49.10
C ALA A 5 11.33 -37.84 -48.30
N PRO A 6 11.90 -36.77 -48.86
CA PRO A 6 12.21 -35.50 -48.13
C PRO A 6 10.97 -34.78 -47.55
N THR A 7 9.78 -35.16 -48.00
CA THR A 7 8.49 -34.65 -47.53
C THR A 7 8.14 -35.17 -46.12
N ASP A 8 8.51 -36.37 -45.76
CA ASP A 8 8.21 -36.97 -44.44
C ASP A 8 9.13 -36.37 -43.35
N LEU A 9 10.38 -36.15 -43.64
CA LEU A 9 11.31 -35.49 -42.73
C LEU A 9 10.86 -34.04 -42.42
N ARG A 10 10.41 -33.32 -43.41
CA ARG A 10 9.87 -31.96 -43.25
C ARG A 10 8.59 -31.93 -42.38
N ARG A 11 7.68 -32.89 -42.57
CA ARG A 11 6.49 -33.03 -41.74
C ARG A 11 6.83 -33.38 -40.31
N PHE A 12 7.76 -34.31 -40.08
CA PHE A 12 8.26 -34.64 -38.75
C PHE A 12 8.90 -33.44 -38.04
N CYS A 13 9.74 -32.68 -38.72
CA CYS A 13 10.33 -31.47 -38.16
C CYS A 13 9.24 -30.41 -37.82
N CYS A 14 8.28 -30.19 -38.71
CA CYS A 14 7.18 -29.24 -38.43
C CYS A 14 6.34 -29.68 -37.24
N THR A 15 5.94 -30.93 -37.13
CA THR A 15 5.18 -31.46 -35.98
C THR A 15 5.96 -31.36 -34.69
N PHE A 16 7.24 -31.68 -34.69
CA PHE A 16 8.10 -31.57 -33.52
C PHE A 16 8.21 -30.11 -33.04
N VAL A 17 8.41 -29.16 -33.95
CA VAL A 17 8.46 -27.71 -33.62
C VAL A 17 7.14 -27.25 -33.04
N VAL A 18 6.01 -27.64 -33.62
CA VAL A 18 4.68 -27.27 -33.10
C VAL A 18 4.45 -27.82 -31.70
N ILE A 19 4.76 -29.08 -31.45
CA ILE A 19 4.65 -29.69 -30.11
C ILE A 19 5.56 -29.01 -29.12
N PHE A 20 6.81 -28.72 -29.50
CA PHE A 20 7.75 -27.98 -28.63
C PHE A 20 7.25 -26.59 -28.26
N LEU A 21 6.72 -25.83 -29.24
CA LEU A 21 6.15 -24.50 -29.00
C LEU A 21 4.92 -24.55 -28.10
N LEU A 22 4.06 -25.56 -28.27
CA LEU A 22 2.89 -25.75 -27.40
C LEU A 22 3.33 -26.05 -25.95
N LEU A 23 4.27 -26.96 -25.75
CA LEU A 23 4.81 -27.29 -24.44
C LEU A 23 5.49 -26.09 -23.79
N ALA A 24 6.29 -25.34 -24.55
CA ALA A 24 6.92 -24.09 -24.08
C ALA A 24 5.88 -23.03 -23.70
N GLY A 25 4.81 -22.89 -24.48
CA GLY A 25 3.70 -21.98 -24.20
C GLY A 25 2.96 -22.36 -22.90
N VAL A 26 2.63 -23.65 -22.76
CA VAL A 26 1.94 -24.16 -21.56
C VAL A 26 2.81 -24.02 -20.31
N THR A 27 4.10 -24.35 -20.39
CA THR A 27 5.03 -24.19 -19.26
C THR A 27 5.20 -22.72 -18.86
N THR A 28 5.31 -21.82 -19.82
CA THR A 28 5.39 -20.38 -19.58
C THR A 28 4.12 -19.86 -18.91
N LEU A 29 2.95 -20.29 -19.38
CA LEU A 29 1.65 -19.92 -18.79
C LEU A 29 1.55 -20.41 -17.34
N ILE A 30 1.92 -21.66 -17.06
CA ILE A 30 1.91 -22.24 -15.71
C ILE A 30 2.83 -21.44 -14.79
N VAL A 31 4.06 -21.16 -15.23
CA VAL A 31 5.03 -20.37 -14.45
C VAL A 31 4.47 -18.97 -14.18
N TRP A 32 3.90 -18.31 -15.19
CA TRP A 32 3.29 -16.99 -15.02
C TRP A 32 2.15 -17.01 -14.01
N LEU A 33 1.21 -17.98 -14.07
CA LEU A 33 0.10 -18.11 -13.12
C LEU A 33 0.58 -18.35 -11.69
N ILE A 34 1.66 -19.14 -11.52
CA ILE A 34 2.22 -19.47 -10.21
C ILE A 34 2.92 -18.28 -9.55
N TYR A 35 3.58 -17.43 -10.35
CA TYR A 35 4.37 -16.30 -9.87
C TYR A 35 3.65 -14.96 -9.98
N ARG A 36 2.42 -14.94 -10.47
CA ARG A 36 1.61 -13.71 -10.54
C ARG A 36 1.49 -13.09 -9.15
N PRO A 37 2.02 -11.87 -8.93
CA PRO A 37 1.97 -11.24 -7.62
C PRO A 37 0.56 -10.74 -7.30
N HIS A 38 0.14 -10.99 -6.06
CA HIS A 38 -1.08 -10.41 -5.50
C HIS A 38 -0.71 -9.14 -4.73
N ARG A 39 -1.59 -8.15 -4.76
CA ARG A 39 -1.42 -6.90 -4.03
C ARG A 39 -1.34 -7.15 -2.52
N PRO A 40 -0.50 -6.41 -1.78
CA PRO A 40 -0.48 -6.46 -0.33
C PRO A 40 -1.77 -5.88 0.25
N HIS A 41 -2.19 -6.37 1.40
CA HIS A 41 -3.33 -5.82 2.15
C HIS A 41 -2.82 -4.92 3.25
N PHE A 42 -3.45 -3.76 3.41
CA PHE A 42 -3.19 -2.82 4.49
C PHE A 42 -4.47 -2.59 5.28
N THR A 43 -4.36 -2.54 6.60
CA THR A 43 -5.48 -2.28 7.51
C THR A 43 -4.98 -1.42 8.66
N VAL A 44 -5.71 -0.38 9.02
CA VAL A 44 -5.41 0.44 10.21
C VAL A 44 -6.11 -0.19 11.40
N ILE A 45 -5.35 -0.53 12.44
CA ILE A 45 -5.87 -1.19 13.65
C ILE A 45 -5.86 -0.29 14.89
N GLY A 46 -5.21 0.87 14.83
CA GLY A 46 -5.15 1.81 15.94
C GLY A 46 -4.78 3.20 15.47
N ALA A 47 -5.24 4.19 16.21
CA ALA A 47 -4.88 5.58 16.04
C ALA A 47 -4.70 6.24 17.42
N ALA A 48 -3.75 7.14 17.51
CA ALA A 48 -3.54 8.00 18.67
C ALA A 48 -3.30 9.44 18.22
N VAL A 49 -3.85 10.39 18.94
CA VAL A 49 -3.66 11.82 18.70
C VAL A 49 -2.97 12.41 19.91
N TYR A 50 -1.77 12.95 19.72
CA TYR A 50 -0.98 13.57 20.79
C TYR A 50 -1.08 15.08 20.79
N ASP A 51 -1.29 15.68 19.61
CA ASP A 51 -1.53 17.10 19.45
C ASP A 51 -2.46 17.34 18.26
N LEU A 52 -3.44 18.19 18.45
CA LEU A 52 -4.28 18.76 17.40
C LEU A 52 -4.67 20.17 17.79
N ASN A 53 -3.89 21.12 17.33
CA ASN A 53 -4.11 22.53 17.65
C ASN A 53 -4.63 23.28 16.42
N THR A 54 -5.87 23.72 16.51
CA THR A 54 -6.60 24.47 15.48
C THR A 54 -6.86 25.94 15.89
N THR A 55 -6.18 26.43 16.94
CA THR A 55 -6.50 27.76 17.55
C THR A 55 -6.04 28.94 16.73
N SER A 56 -5.19 28.77 15.74
CA SER A 56 -4.61 29.85 14.92
C SER A 56 -4.84 29.67 13.43
N PRO A 57 -6.10 29.64 12.93
CA PRO A 57 -6.35 29.52 11.50
C PRO A 57 -5.66 30.66 10.71
N PRO A 58 -5.11 30.40 9.52
CA PRO A 58 -5.20 29.18 8.71
C PRO A 58 -4.07 28.16 8.94
N VAL A 59 -3.50 28.12 10.13
CA VAL A 59 -2.40 27.22 10.46
C VAL A 59 -2.84 26.20 11.51
N ILE A 60 -2.48 24.94 11.32
CA ILE A 60 -2.73 23.88 12.30
C ILE A 60 -1.41 23.19 12.69
N SER A 61 -1.37 22.71 13.93
CA SER A 61 -0.29 21.82 14.40
C SER A 61 -0.91 20.48 14.77
N THR A 62 -0.32 19.40 14.31
CA THR A 62 -0.82 18.05 14.57
C THR A 62 0.30 17.09 14.87
N THR A 63 0.06 16.15 15.78
CA THR A 63 0.93 14.97 15.99
C THR A 63 0.03 13.76 16.22
N MET A 64 0.10 12.81 15.32
CA MET A 64 -0.75 11.61 15.32
C MET A 64 0.11 10.37 15.11
N GLN A 65 -0.33 9.24 15.66
CA GLN A 65 0.28 7.94 15.42
C GLN A 65 -0.78 6.98 14.90
N PHE A 66 -0.45 6.22 13.86
CA PHE A 66 -1.35 5.23 13.30
C PHE A 66 -0.68 3.87 13.33
N THR A 67 -1.37 2.87 13.82
CA THR A 67 -0.90 1.48 13.74
C THR A 67 -1.51 0.82 12.51
N VAL A 68 -0.65 0.60 11.51
CA VAL A 68 -1.02 0.00 10.23
C VAL A 68 -0.46 -1.40 10.15
N VAL A 69 -1.33 -2.38 9.92
CA VAL A 69 -0.93 -3.75 9.66
C VAL A 69 -0.89 -3.98 8.15
N THR A 70 0.23 -4.46 7.66
CA THR A 70 0.38 -4.86 6.26
C THR A 70 0.61 -6.36 6.15
N ARG A 71 -0.08 -7.01 5.24
CA ARG A 71 0.01 -8.45 4.98
C ARG A 71 0.39 -8.73 3.54
N ASN A 72 1.43 -9.54 3.37
CA ASN A 72 1.77 -10.09 2.06
C ASN A 72 1.04 -11.43 1.84
N PRO A 73 0.03 -11.51 0.95
CA PRO A 73 -0.71 -12.75 0.71
C PRO A 73 0.08 -13.76 -0.14
N ASN A 74 1.18 -13.33 -0.75
CA ASN A 74 1.92 -14.12 -1.72
C ASN A 74 2.67 -15.28 -1.08
N LYS A 75 2.51 -16.49 -1.64
CA LYS A 75 3.18 -17.71 -1.17
C LYS A 75 4.63 -17.84 -1.66
N ARG A 76 4.99 -17.20 -2.76
CA ARG A 76 6.27 -17.39 -3.46
C ARG A 76 7.03 -16.10 -3.72
N VAL A 77 6.38 -14.96 -3.49
CA VAL A 77 6.93 -13.64 -3.77
C VAL A 77 7.00 -12.83 -2.49
N SER A 78 8.17 -12.28 -2.18
CA SER A 78 8.40 -11.29 -1.13
C SER A 78 8.35 -9.89 -1.72
N ILE A 79 8.09 -8.89 -0.87
CA ILE A 79 7.95 -7.49 -1.25
C ILE A 79 9.00 -6.67 -0.51
N SER A 80 9.71 -5.83 -1.22
CA SER A 80 10.59 -4.81 -0.64
C SER A 80 9.99 -3.44 -0.93
N TYR A 81 9.81 -2.63 0.11
CA TYR A 81 9.33 -1.26 0.00
C TYR A 81 10.51 -0.31 0.17
N ASP A 82 10.68 0.56 -0.82
CA ASP A 82 11.70 1.59 -0.83
C ASP A 82 11.04 2.97 -0.83
N HIS A 83 11.61 3.93 -0.09
CA HIS A 83 11.11 5.32 -0.03
C HIS A 83 9.63 5.43 0.34
N LEU A 84 9.17 4.61 1.30
CA LEU A 84 7.81 4.71 1.80
C LEU A 84 7.66 5.98 2.63
N SER A 85 6.63 6.75 2.38
CA SER A 85 6.25 7.94 3.15
C SER A 85 4.78 7.91 3.48
N ALA A 86 4.41 8.49 4.61
CA ALA A 86 3.03 8.56 5.07
C ALA A 86 2.65 9.99 5.44
N TYR A 87 1.43 10.38 5.12
CA TYR A 87 0.84 11.64 5.55
C TYR A 87 -0.66 11.50 5.81
N VAL A 88 -1.21 12.45 6.55
CA VAL A 88 -2.63 12.50 6.85
C VAL A 88 -3.29 13.60 6.04
N SER A 89 -4.48 13.31 5.50
CA SER A 89 -5.33 14.29 4.85
C SER A 89 -6.72 14.30 5.50
N TYR A 90 -7.31 15.48 5.51
CA TYR A 90 -8.68 15.75 5.94
C TYR A 90 -9.40 16.51 4.83
N ARG A 91 -10.60 16.06 4.45
CA ARG A 91 -11.37 16.64 3.33
C ARG A 91 -10.54 16.85 2.05
N ASN A 92 -9.74 15.83 1.68
CA ASN A 92 -8.82 15.83 0.53
C ASN A 92 -7.67 16.85 0.58
N GLN A 93 -7.50 17.60 1.67
CA GLN A 93 -6.34 18.45 1.89
C GLN A 93 -5.37 17.78 2.85
N GLN A 94 -4.10 17.78 2.50
CA GLN A 94 -3.03 17.28 3.37
C GLN A 94 -2.91 18.20 4.61
N ILE A 95 -2.94 17.60 5.81
CA ILE A 95 -2.86 18.31 7.09
C ILE A 95 -1.57 18.02 7.86
N THR A 96 -0.73 17.13 7.36
CA THR A 96 0.60 16.83 7.93
C THR A 96 1.64 16.79 6.83
N PRO A 97 2.89 17.16 7.08
CA PRO A 97 3.98 16.89 6.15
C PRO A 97 4.16 15.36 5.98
N PRO A 98 4.71 14.89 4.84
CA PRO A 98 5.01 13.48 4.66
C PRO A 98 6.15 13.04 5.60
N ALA A 99 5.88 12.03 6.40
CA ALA A 99 6.87 11.36 7.25
C ALA A 99 7.49 10.19 6.49
N VAL A 100 8.81 10.16 6.40
CA VAL A 100 9.54 9.06 5.73
C VAL A 100 9.60 7.85 6.66
N LEU A 101 9.18 6.70 6.15
CA LEU A 101 9.23 5.44 6.85
C LEU A 101 10.52 4.67 6.52
N PRO A 102 11.03 3.85 7.45
CA PRO A 102 12.18 3.01 7.17
C PRO A 102 11.86 2.00 6.05
N PRO A 103 12.89 1.55 5.30
CA PRO A 103 12.72 0.51 4.31
C PRO A 103 12.11 -0.75 4.95
N LEU A 104 11.08 -1.30 4.31
CA LEU A 104 10.37 -2.46 4.81
C LEU A 104 10.58 -3.64 3.86
N PHE A 105 11.04 -4.75 4.42
CA PHE A 105 11.08 -6.03 3.72
C PHE A 105 9.99 -6.95 4.25
N HIS A 106 9.12 -7.37 3.34
CA HIS A 106 7.96 -8.18 3.66
C HIS A 106 8.12 -9.59 3.07
N GLU A 107 8.39 -10.55 3.91
CA GLU A 107 8.53 -11.94 3.51
C GLU A 107 7.20 -12.52 3.00
N ARG A 108 7.28 -13.70 2.45
CA ARG A 108 6.11 -14.45 1.95
C ARG A 108 5.16 -14.79 3.09
N LYS A 109 3.86 -14.53 2.89
CA LYS A 109 2.79 -14.82 3.87
C LYS A 109 2.99 -14.20 5.25
N THR A 110 3.82 -13.19 5.39
CA THR A 110 4.03 -12.52 6.68
C THR A 110 3.10 -11.33 6.84
N THR A 111 2.92 -10.94 8.08
CA THR A 111 2.19 -9.75 8.49
C THR A 111 3.15 -8.91 9.33
N VAL A 112 3.22 -7.61 9.06
CA VAL A 112 4.06 -6.65 9.77
C VAL A 112 3.20 -5.47 10.20
N ALA A 113 3.41 -5.00 11.42
CA ALA A 113 2.79 -3.78 11.93
C ALA A 113 3.79 -2.62 11.83
N LEU A 114 3.31 -1.48 11.40
CA LEU A 114 4.01 -0.21 11.34
C LEU A 114 3.26 0.80 12.19
N SER A 115 3.95 1.55 13.04
CA SER A 115 3.32 2.56 13.89
C SER A 115 4.02 3.92 13.71
N PRO A 116 3.93 4.54 12.51
CA PRO A 116 4.55 5.83 12.28
C PRO A 116 3.90 6.94 13.10
N ILE A 117 4.73 7.81 13.63
CA ILE A 117 4.31 9.11 14.17
C ILE A 117 4.37 10.09 13.01
N ILE A 118 3.26 10.74 12.73
CA ILE A 118 3.08 11.67 11.63
C ILE A 118 2.60 12.99 12.23
N GLY A 119 3.34 14.06 11.99
CA GLY A 119 2.99 15.34 12.55
C GLY A 119 3.71 16.48 11.87
N GLY A 120 3.24 17.69 12.13
CA GLY A 120 3.86 18.93 11.67
C GLY A 120 3.36 20.11 12.47
N ALA A 121 4.27 20.99 12.78
CA ALA A 121 3.96 22.28 13.39
C ALA A 121 3.67 23.29 12.28
N MET A 122 2.68 24.17 12.50
CA MET A 122 2.36 25.31 11.66
C MET A 122 2.08 24.96 10.19
N VAL A 123 1.32 23.88 9.94
CA VAL A 123 0.93 23.47 8.59
C VAL A 123 -0.18 24.40 8.08
N PRO A 124 0.02 25.10 6.95
CA PRO A 124 -0.99 25.95 6.38
C PRO A 124 -2.12 25.12 5.75
N VAL A 125 -3.36 25.44 6.11
CA VAL A 125 -4.55 24.78 5.57
C VAL A 125 -5.59 25.82 5.13
N SER A 126 -6.57 25.41 4.33
CA SER A 126 -7.69 26.28 3.99
C SER A 126 -8.54 26.59 5.23
N LEU A 127 -9.21 27.74 5.25
CA LEU A 127 -10.15 28.08 6.31
C LEU A 127 -11.30 27.06 6.42
N GLU A 128 -11.71 26.48 5.30
CA GLU A 128 -12.72 25.43 5.26
C GLU A 128 -12.27 24.18 6.02
N VAL A 129 -11.02 23.76 5.83
CA VAL A 129 -10.42 22.63 6.54
C VAL A 129 -10.27 22.93 8.02
N ALA A 130 -9.74 24.11 8.38
CA ALA A 130 -9.57 24.50 9.78
C ALA A 130 -10.91 24.53 10.51
N ASN A 131 -11.92 25.22 9.95
CA ASN A 131 -13.25 25.32 10.56
C ASN A 131 -13.97 23.96 10.59
N GLY A 132 -13.85 23.16 9.51
CA GLY A 132 -14.43 21.81 9.47
C GLY A 132 -13.85 20.91 10.54
N LEU A 133 -12.54 20.98 10.78
CA LEU A 133 -11.88 20.17 11.80
C LEU A 133 -12.35 20.56 13.22
N VAL A 134 -12.47 21.85 13.50
CA VAL A 134 -13.03 22.36 14.79
C VAL A 134 -14.45 21.86 15.02
N MET A 135 -15.28 21.87 13.97
CA MET A 135 -16.66 21.38 14.08
C MET A 135 -16.72 19.87 14.29
N ASP A 136 -15.95 19.10 13.52
CA ASP A 136 -15.93 17.64 13.64
C ASP A 136 -15.39 17.19 15.01
N GLU A 137 -14.38 17.91 15.58
CA GLU A 137 -13.93 17.72 16.96
C GLU A 137 -15.04 17.99 17.99
N ALA A 138 -15.82 19.05 17.78
CA ALA A 138 -16.94 19.38 18.66
C ALA A 138 -18.02 18.30 18.63
N TYR A 139 -18.26 17.69 17.48
CA TYR A 139 -19.14 16.52 17.35
C TYR A 139 -18.53 15.22 17.90
N GLY A 140 -17.21 15.18 18.08
CA GLY A 140 -16.49 14.04 18.63
C GLY A 140 -16.18 12.94 17.60
N VAL A 141 -16.34 13.18 16.31
CA VAL A 141 -16.01 12.26 15.22
C VAL A 141 -15.33 13.01 14.10
N VAL A 142 -14.12 12.59 13.75
CA VAL A 142 -13.32 13.19 12.69
C VAL A 142 -13.02 12.16 11.62
N GLY A 143 -13.31 12.49 10.35
CA GLY A 143 -12.98 11.66 9.19
C GLY A 143 -11.57 11.97 8.72
N LEU A 144 -10.64 11.06 8.92
CA LEU A 144 -9.25 11.18 8.48
C LEU A 144 -8.93 10.19 7.37
N ARG A 145 -8.00 10.56 6.49
CA ARG A 145 -7.43 9.68 5.48
C ARG A 145 -5.92 9.59 5.69
N LEU A 146 -5.44 8.39 6.01
CA LEU A 146 -4.02 8.08 6.00
C LEU A 146 -3.62 7.66 4.59
N VAL A 147 -2.59 8.31 4.06
CA VAL A 147 -2.05 8.00 2.74
C VAL A 147 -0.60 7.55 2.88
N LEU A 148 -0.29 6.38 2.30
CA LEU A 148 1.09 5.91 2.18
C LEU A 148 1.47 5.89 0.71
N THR A 149 2.63 6.48 0.40
CA THR A 149 3.18 6.52 -0.95
C THR A 149 4.61 6.02 -0.94
N GLY A 150 5.01 5.35 -2.01
CA GLY A 150 6.39 4.85 -2.09
C GLY A 150 6.63 4.02 -3.33
N ARG A 151 7.67 3.21 -3.27
CA ARG A 151 8.03 2.27 -4.33
C ARG A 151 8.14 0.87 -3.75
N LEU A 152 7.69 -0.11 -4.50
CA LEU A 152 7.85 -1.51 -4.14
C LEU A 152 8.54 -2.29 -5.26
N ARG A 153 9.18 -3.38 -4.87
CA ARG A 153 9.74 -4.39 -5.76
C ARG A 153 9.28 -5.76 -5.34
N TRP A 154 8.97 -6.58 -6.30
CA TRP A 154 8.67 -7.99 -6.09
C TRP A 154 9.96 -8.81 -6.19
N LYS A 155 10.13 -9.77 -5.29
CA LYS A 155 11.26 -10.69 -5.30
C LYS A 155 10.76 -12.14 -5.26
N ALA A 156 11.07 -12.90 -6.31
CA ALA A 156 10.73 -14.32 -6.45
C ALA A 156 12.02 -15.14 -6.55
N GLY A 157 12.52 -15.64 -5.42
CA GLY A 157 13.83 -16.30 -5.37
C GLY A 157 14.98 -15.37 -5.78
N ALA A 158 15.70 -15.70 -6.84
CA ALA A 158 16.77 -14.86 -7.39
C ALA A 158 16.28 -13.72 -8.30
N LEU A 159 15.03 -13.83 -8.79
CA LEU A 159 14.45 -12.84 -9.69
C LEU A 159 13.90 -11.63 -8.92
N ARG A 160 14.20 -10.44 -9.42
CA ARG A 160 13.67 -9.17 -8.88
C ARG A 160 12.96 -8.42 -10.00
N SER A 161 11.80 -7.87 -9.70
CA SER A 161 11.10 -6.99 -10.64
C SER A 161 11.73 -5.59 -10.67
N GLY A 162 11.29 -4.76 -11.62
CA GLY A 162 11.47 -3.32 -11.58
C GLY A 162 10.78 -2.69 -10.37
N HIS A 163 10.91 -1.37 -10.25
CA HIS A 163 10.20 -0.59 -9.24
C HIS A 163 8.79 -0.28 -9.74
N TYR A 164 7.82 -0.46 -8.84
CA TYR A 164 6.43 -0.05 -9.06
C TYR A 164 6.08 1.01 -8.02
N GLY A 165 5.35 2.03 -8.42
CA GLY A 165 4.76 2.96 -7.47
C GLY A 165 3.71 2.25 -6.62
N VAL A 166 3.65 2.55 -5.33
CA VAL A 166 2.57 2.09 -4.45
C VAL A 166 1.89 3.29 -3.85
N TYR A 167 0.56 3.27 -3.88
CA TYR A 167 -0.29 4.28 -3.30
C TYR A 167 -1.39 3.60 -2.48
N VAL A 168 -1.39 3.84 -1.18
CA VAL A 168 -2.33 3.24 -0.23
C VAL A 168 -3.17 4.34 0.40
N LYS A 169 -4.49 4.17 0.38
CA LYS A 169 -5.46 5.08 1.02
C LYS A 169 -6.24 4.32 2.07
N CYS A 170 -6.24 4.83 3.28
CA CYS A 170 -7.00 4.29 4.40
C CYS A 170 -7.95 5.37 4.91
N ASP A 171 -9.21 5.29 4.54
CA ASP A 171 -10.25 6.19 5.05
C ASP A 171 -10.73 5.66 6.40
N MET A 172 -10.73 6.52 7.42
CA MET A 172 -11.11 6.14 8.77
C MET A 172 -11.91 7.23 9.47
N LEU A 173 -12.80 6.81 10.33
CA LEU A 173 -13.50 7.67 11.28
C LEU A 173 -12.88 7.45 12.66
N VAL A 174 -12.42 8.50 13.30
CA VAL A 174 -11.83 8.45 14.64
C VAL A 174 -12.72 9.19 15.62
N GLY A 175 -12.93 8.59 16.78
CA GLY A 175 -13.65 9.24 17.88
C GLY A 175 -12.71 10.21 18.61
N LEU A 176 -12.70 11.46 18.20
CA LEU A 176 -11.81 12.49 18.73
C LEU A 176 -12.62 13.63 19.34
N LYS A 177 -12.43 13.85 20.63
CA LYS A 177 -13.03 14.99 21.35
C LYS A 177 -11.99 16.08 21.57
N LYS A 178 -12.42 17.33 21.56
CA LYS A 178 -11.56 18.49 21.78
C LYS A 178 -10.73 18.37 23.05
N GLY A 179 -9.41 18.56 22.90
CA GLY A 179 -8.45 18.47 24.01
C GLY A 179 -8.12 17.06 24.49
N PHE A 180 -8.63 16.02 23.82
CA PHE A 180 -8.24 14.65 24.14
C PHE A 180 -6.85 14.34 23.59
N VAL A 181 -6.03 13.67 24.40
CA VAL A 181 -4.66 13.24 24.05
C VAL A 181 -4.53 11.76 24.36
N GLY A 182 -4.07 10.99 23.39
CA GLY A 182 -3.83 9.55 23.54
C GLY A 182 -4.53 8.71 22.47
N GLU A 183 -4.79 7.46 22.79
CA GLU A 183 -5.44 6.52 21.87
C GLU A 183 -6.91 6.92 21.64
N VAL A 184 -7.30 6.97 20.38
CA VAL A 184 -8.65 7.30 19.95
C VAL A 184 -9.33 6.07 19.34
N PRO A 185 -10.62 5.84 19.63
CA PRO A 185 -11.33 4.71 19.05
C PRO A 185 -11.50 4.89 17.54
N LEU A 186 -11.22 3.83 16.80
CA LEU A 186 -11.57 3.73 15.39
C LEU A 186 -13.04 3.32 15.28
N LEU A 187 -13.85 4.15 14.60
CA LEU A 187 -15.26 3.89 14.38
C LEU A 187 -15.43 3.12 13.06
N GLY A 188 -15.12 1.84 13.11
CA GLY A 188 -15.14 0.94 11.95
C GLY A 188 -13.82 0.20 11.77
N SER A 189 -13.79 -0.73 10.82
CA SER A 189 -12.58 -1.45 10.42
C SER A 189 -12.12 -0.92 9.07
N PRO A 190 -11.18 0.03 9.03
CA PRO A 190 -10.75 0.64 7.78
C PRO A 190 -9.84 -0.29 7.00
N ASP A 191 -10.40 -0.95 6.00
CA ASP A 191 -9.62 -1.59 4.94
C ASP A 191 -9.09 -0.52 3.99
N CYS A 192 -7.81 -0.63 3.66
CA CYS A 192 -7.15 0.34 2.81
C CYS A 192 -7.23 -0.05 1.33
N SER A 193 -7.49 0.89 0.46
CA SER A 193 -7.36 0.74 -0.99
C SER A 193 -5.88 0.79 -1.39
N VAL A 194 -5.42 -0.15 -2.22
CA VAL A 194 -4.03 -0.27 -2.66
C VAL A 194 -3.95 -0.20 -4.18
N ASP A 195 -3.26 0.80 -4.70
CA ASP A 195 -2.94 0.98 -6.12
C ASP A 195 -1.44 0.77 -6.35
N ILE A 196 -1.10 0.01 -7.42
CA ILE A 196 0.28 -0.35 -7.80
C ILE A 196 0.44 -0.21 -9.31
#